data_8a106c9ce38cec7f2a54050c667cf6a1
#
_entry.id   8a106c9ce38cec7f2a54050c667cf6a1
#
_cell.length_a   1.000
_cell.length_b   1.000
_cell.length_c   1.000
_cell.angle_alpha   90.00
_cell.angle_beta   90.00
_cell.angle_gamma   90.00
#
_symmetry.space_group_name_H-M   'P 1'
#
loop_
_entity.id
_entity.type
_entity.pdbx_description
1 polymer ?
#
loop_
_entity_poly.entity_id
_entity_poly.type
_entity_poly.pdbx_seq_one_letter_code
_entity_poly.pdbx_strand_id
1 'polypeptide(L)'
;MQQRNYQREMDALIASLDARPRLLLHSCCGPCSSACLERLAPHFDIDVFFYNPNILPAEEWEKRLFWQKHLLEMAPFGKDVGLIVPERDETAFRLAAAGLEAEAEGGARCTECFVLRLSRTAEAAREGGYDYFATTLTVSPHKNAPLINAIGEKLAEDHGVLWLPSDFKKRDGYRRSIELSHEYGLYRQSWCGCGLPENF
;
A
#
# COMPACT_ATOMS: atom_id res chain seq x y z
N MET A 1 -27.41 7.33 4.97
CA MET A 1 -26.50 6.27 5.46
C MET A 1 -25.28 6.92 6.07
N GLN A 2 -24.88 6.55 7.26
CA GLN A 2 -23.67 7.09 7.90
C GLN A 2 -22.44 6.56 7.15
N GLN A 3 -21.56 7.44 6.71
CA GLN A 3 -20.33 7.06 5.97
C GLN A 3 -19.43 6.22 6.88
N ARG A 4 -19.00 5.03 6.44
CA ARG A 4 -18.06 4.15 7.19
C ARG A 4 -16.78 4.88 7.54
N ASN A 5 -16.27 4.65 8.72
CA ASN A 5 -15.00 5.23 9.19
C ASN A 5 -13.93 4.14 9.33
N TYR A 6 -13.26 3.81 8.23
CA TYR A 6 -12.24 2.77 8.17
C TYR A 6 -11.09 2.97 9.16
N GLN A 7 -10.82 4.23 9.53
CA GLN A 7 -9.83 4.51 10.57
C GLN A 7 -10.29 4.01 11.95
N ARG A 8 -11.56 4.22 12.31
CA ARG A 8 -12.12 3.71 13.57
C ARG A 8 -12.25 2.19 13.56
N GLU A 9 -12.56 1.62 12.40
CA GLU A 9 -12.64 0.16 12.23
C GLU A 9 -11.26 -0.47 12.45
N MET A 10 -10.20 0.09 11.87
CA MET A 10 -8.82 -0.34 12.11
C MET A 10 -8.43 -0.23 13.59
N ASP A 11 -8.75 0.90 14.23
CA ASP A 11 -8.42 1.11 15.63
C ASP A 11 -9.13 0.10 16.55
N ALA A 12 -10.40 -0.19 16.26
CA ALA A 12 -11.17 -1.19 17.02
C ALA A 12 -10.62 -2.61 16.81
N LEU A 13 -10.23 -2.95 15.56
CA LEU A 13 -9.59 -4.22 15.27
C LEU A 13 -8.28 -4.36 16.04
N ILE A 14 -7.40 -3.37 15.94
CA ILE A 14 -6.12 -3.37 16.67
C ILE A 14 -6.33 -3.54 18.18
N ALA A 15 -7.32 -2.84 18.75
CA ALA A 15 -7.63 -2.93 20.17
C ALA A 15 -8.19 -4.31 20.60
N SER A 16 -8.67 -5.11 19.67
CA SER A 16 -9.19 -6.46 19.92
C SER A 16 -8.15 -7.58 19.72
N LEU A 17 -6.94 -7.25 19.32
CA LEU A 17 -5.89 -8.25 19.11
C LEU A 17 -5.30 -8.73 20.44
N ASP A 18 -5.32 -10.03 20.68
CA ASP A 18 -4.69 -10.68 21.85
C ASP A 18 -3.21 -11.03 21.61
N ALA A 19 -2.78 -11.02 20.35
CA ALA A 19 -1.42 -11.33 19.91
C ALA A 19 -1.05 -10.46 18.70
N ARG A 20 0.18 -10.56 18.23
CA ARG A 20 0.64 -9.91 17.00
C ARG A 20 0.45 -10.85 15.81
N PRO A 21 -0.66 -10.73 15.04
CA PRO A 21 -0.85 -11.53 13.84
C PRO A 21 0.11 -11.11 12.72
N ARG A 22 0.30 -12.00 11.75
CA ARG A 22 1.11 -11.74 10.56
C ARG A 22 0.35 -10.90 9.56
N LEU A 23 0.97 -9.81 9.11
CA LEU A 23 0.39 -8.86 8.15
C LEU A 23 1.27 -8.73 6.92
N LEU A 24 0.71 -8.97 5.72
CA LEU A 24 1.35 -8.60 4.47
C LEU A 24 0.90 -7.20 4.05
N LEU A 25 1.81 -6.23 4.11
CA LEU A 25 1.53 -4.83 3.82
C LEU A 25 2.02 -4.44 2.42
N HIS A 26 1.09 -4.32 1.46
CA HIS A 26 1.43 -3.77 0.15
C HIS A 26 1.93 -2.33 0.26
N SER A 27 3.07 -2.04 -0.36
CA SER A 27 3.67 -0.72 -0.39
C SER A 27 4.14 -0.30 -1.78
N CYS A 28 4.03 1.01 -2.08
CA CYS A 28 4.51 1.60 -3.33
C CYS A 28 5.80 2.41 -3.17
N CYS A 29 6.18 2.81 -1.95
CA CYS A 29 7.37 3.62 -1.71
C CYS A 29 7.62 3.83 -0.21
N GLY A 30 8.85 4.17 0.15
CA GLY A 30 9.24 4.46 1.53
C GLY A 30 8.38 5.54 2.21
N PRO A 31 8.17 6.73 1.60
CA PRO A 31 7.32 7.77 2.20
C PRO A 31 5.92 7.31 2.57
N CYS A 32 5.27 6.52 1.69
CA CYS A 32 3.92 6.01 1.98
C CYS A 32 3.93 4.96 3.10
N SER A 33 5.02 4.18 3.21
CA SER A 33 5.16 3.15 4.24
C SER A 33 5.45 3.71 5.62
N SER A 34 6.13 4.85 5.72
CA SER A 34 6.70 5.36 6.98
C SER A 34 5.65 5.49 8.10
N ALA A 35 4.61 6.29 7.89
CA ALA A 35 3.56 6.49 8.89
C ALA A 35 2.67 5.23 9.08
N CYS A 36 2.53 4.39 8.05
CA CYS A 36 1.80 3.13 8.16
C CYS A 36 2.55 2.15 9.05
N LEU A 37 3.86 1.97 8.82
CA LEU A 37 4.70 1.07 9.62
C LEU A 37 4.86 1.56 11.05
N GLU A 38 5.13 2.86 11.26
CA GLU A 38 5.21 3.44 12.61
C GLU A 38 3.96 3.10 13.44
N ARG A 39 2.78 3.07 12.79
CA ARG A 39 1.52 2.78 13.45
C ARG A 39 1.26 1.30 13.65
N LEU A 40 1.62 0.45 12.67
CA LEU A 40 1.25 -0.95 12.65
C LEU A 40 2.28 -1.88 13.31
N ALA A 41 3.58 -1.55 13.26
CA ALA A 41 4.65 -2.39 13.77
C ALA A 41 4.53 -2.79 15.25
N PRO A 42 3.94 -1.98 16.14
CA PRO A 42 3.69 -2.42 17.52
C PRO A 42 2.66 -3.54 17.66
N HIS A 43 1.79 -3.74 16.66
CA HIS A 43 0.59 -4.59 16.75
C HIS A 43 0.63 -5.82 15.85
N PHE A 44 1.51 -5.83 14.83
CA PHE A 44 1.58 -6.89 13.81
C PHE A 44 3.03 -7.33 13.58
N ASP A 45 3.18 -8.59 13.16
CA ASP A 45 4.40 -9.05 12.50
C ASP A 45 4.26 -8.77 11.00
N ILE A 46 5.06 -7.84 10.49
CA ILE A 46 4.85 -7.24 9.17
C ILE A 46 5.92 -7.68 8.18
N ASP A 47 5.47 -8.13 7.02
CA ASP A 47 6.27 -8.13 5.81
C ASP A 47 5.72 -7.10 4.82
N VAL A 48 6.58 -6.22 4.31
CA VAL A 48 6.25 -5.29 3.24
C VAL A 48 6.30 -6.02 1.90
N PHE A 49 5.21 -5.95 1.14
CA PHE A 49 5.10 -6.50 -0.20
C PHE A 49 5.23 -5.38 -1.23
N PHE A 50 6.39 -5.31 -1.89
CA PHE A 50 6.69 -4.26 -2.86
C PHE A 50 6.34 -4.70 -4.29
N TYR A 51 5.04 -4.85 -4.57
CA TYR A 51 4.54 -5.21 -5.90
C TYR A 51 3.93 -4.00 -6.60
N ASN A 52 4.64 -3.46 -7.58
CA ASN A 52 4.30 -2.19 -8.25
C ASN A 52 4.55 -2.26 -9.76
N PRO A 53 3.77 -3.06 -10.51
CA PRO A 53 3.95 -3.19 -11.96
C PRO A 53 3.63 -1.90 -12.73
N ASN A 54 2.93 -0.98 -12.07
CA ASN A 54 2.53 0.31 -12.61
C ASN A 54 3.62 1.38 -12.56
N ILE A 55 4.73 1.16 -11.85
CA ILE A 55 5.78 2.20 -11.73
C ILE A 55 6.72 2.12 -12.93
N LEU A 56 6.72 3.18 -13.73
CA LEU A 56 7.47 3.35 -14.96
C LEU A 56 8.21 4.71 -14.93
N PRO A 57 9.40 4.84 -15.53
CA PRO A 57 10.20 3.77 -16.07
C PRO A 57 10.87 2.89 -15.00
N ALA A 58 11.70 1.92 -15.43
CA ALA A 58 12.41 1.00 -14.52
C ALA A 58 13.20 1.71 -13.43
N GLU A 59 13.87 2.78 -13.79
CA GLU A 59 14.71 3.58 -12.90
C GLU A 59 13.90 4.21 -11.75
N GLU A 60 12.66 4.61 -12.01
CA GLU A 60 11.78 5.12 -10.95
C GLU A 60 11.33 3.99 -10.01
N TRP A 61 11.06 2.80 -10.55
CA TRP A 61 10.74 1.63 -9.73
C TRP A 61 11.92 1.25 -8.82
N GLU A 62 13.15 1.17 -9.39
CA GLU A 62 14.37 0.89 -8.63
C GLU A 62 14.64 1.95 -7.56
N LYS A 63 14.46 3.22 -7.91
CA LYS A 63 14.59 4.33 -6.97
C LYS A 63 13.62 4.22 -5.80
N ARG A 64 12.35 3.88 -6.06
CA ARG A 64 11.37 3.71 -4.98
C ARG A 64 11.66 2.49 -4.12
N LEU A 65 12.14 1.41 -4.71
CA LEU A 65 12.59 0.24 -3.98
C LEU A 65 13.79 0.55 -3.08
N PHE A 66 14.78 1.29 -3.60
CA PHE A 66 15.91 1.74 -2.81
C PHE A 66 15.46 2.51 -1.56
N TRP A 67 14.57 3.48 -1.72
CA TRP A 67 14.06 4.28 -0.61
C TRP A 67 13.11 3.52 0.32
N GLN A 68 12.48 2.45 -0.17
CA GLN A 68 11.75 1.53 0.72
C GLN A 68 12.70 0.74 1.61
N LYS A 69 13.80 0.22 1.06
CA LYS A 69 14.86 -0.46 1.82
C LYS A 69 15.51 0.48 2.84
N HIS A 70 15.88 1.68 2.39
CA HIS A 70 16.48 2.70 3.24
C HIS A 70 15.59 3.04 4.45
N LEU A 71 14.28 3.19 4.26
CA LEU A 71 13.36 3.40 5.38
C LEU A 71 13.44 2.26 6.40
N LEU A 72 13.40 1.01 5.95
CA LEU A 72 13.43 -0.15 6.85
C LEU A 72 14.74 -0.26 7.63
N GLU A 73 15.86 0.13 7.02
CA GLU A 73 17.18 0.15 7.65
C GLU A 73 17.32 1.27 8.70
N MET A 74 16.77 2.44 8.40
CA MET A 74 16.99 3.64 9.23
C MET A 74 15.96 3.81 10.35
N ALA A 75 14.71 3.40 10.12
CA ALA A 75 13.64 3.64 11.08
C ALA A 75 13.59 2.56 12.16
N PRO A 76 13.45 2.93 13.45
CA PRO A 76 13.37 1.96 14.54
C PRO A 76 12.24 0.94 14.36
N PHE A 77 11.12 1.36 13.79
CA PHE A 77 9.97 0.49 13.50
C PHE A 77 10.19 -0.42 12.28
N GLY A 78 11.27 -0.24 11.52
CA GLY A 78 11.62 -1.08 10.38
C GLY A 78 12.45 -2.31 10.73
N LYS A 79 13.03 -2.35 11.94
CA LYS A 79 14.03 -3.34 12.35
C LYS A 79 13.58 -4.80 12.21
N ASP A 80 12.31 -5.06 12.53
CA ASP A 80 11.74 -6.42 12.50
C ASP A 80 10.74 -6.59 11.33
N VAL A 81 10.79 -5.68 10.35
CA VAL A 81 9.90 -5.69 9.18
C VAL A 81 10.62 -6.35 8.01
N GLY A 82 10.05 -7.45 7.50
CA GLY A 82 10.54 -8.10 6.29
C GLY A 82 10.20 -7.32 5.01
N LEU A 83 10.91 -7.64 3.92
CA LEU A 83 10.64 -7.05 2.61
C LEU A 83 10.61 -8.14 1.53
N ILE A 84 9.45 -8.30 0.91
CA ILE A 84 9.23 -9.20 -0.22
C ILE A 84 9.12 -8.38 -1.48
N VAL A 85 9.99 -8.66 -2.46
CA VAL A 85 10.03 -7.97 -3.75
C VAL A 85 9.82 -9.00 -4.84
N PRO A 86 8.58 -9.17 -5.33
CA PRO A 86 8.30 -10.05 -6.47
C PRO A 86 8.99 -9.59 -7.73
N GLU A 87 9.09 -10.49 -8.71
CA GLU A 87 9.56 -10.14 -10.04
C GLU A 87 8.72 -9.00 -10.62
N ARG A 88 9.38 -8.08 -11.31
CA ARG A 88 8.75 -6.91 -11.92
C ARG A 88 7.99 -7.35 -13.17
N ASP A 89 6.69 -7.16 -13.19
CA ASP A 89 5.81 -7.50 -14.31
C ASP A 89 5.06 -6.27 -14.84
N GLU A 90 5.71 -5.51 -15.72
CA GLU A 90 5.07 -4.37 -16.40
C GLU A 90 3.93 -4.78 -17.30
N THR A 91 3.97 -6.01 -17.84
CA THR A 91 2.95 -6.51 -18.76
C THR A 91 1.60 -6.63 -18.06
N ALA A 92 1.57 -7.07 -16.80
CA ALA A 92 0.35 -7.16 -16.02
C ALA A 92 -0.35 -5.79 -15.89
N PHE A 93 0.41 -4.71 -15.64
CA PHE A 93 -0.19 -3.38 -15.58
C PHE A 93 -0.65 -2.88 -16.94
N ARG A 94 0.12 -3.08 -18.00
CA ARG A 94 -0.26 -2.68 -19.35
C ARG A 94 -1.56 -3.38 -19.81
N LEU A 95 -1.72 -4.66 -19.49
CA LEU A 95 -2.95 -5.40 -19.76
C LEU A 95 -4.13 -4.87 -18.95
N ALA A 96 -3.94 -4.62 -17.65
CA ALA A 96 -5.00 -4.07 -16.80
C ALA A 96 -5.42 -2.65 -17.19
N ALA A 97 -4.51 -1.85 -17.75
CA ALA A 97 -4.76 -0.48 -18.19
C ALA A 97 -5.22 -0.38 -19.66
N ALA A 98 -5.27 -1.49 -20.41
CA ALA A 98 -5.59 -1.49 -21.84
C ALA A 98 -6.97 -0.88 -22.12
N GLY A 99 -7.01 0.13 -22.99
CA GLY A 99 -8.21 0.89 -23.31
C GLY A 99 -8.58 1.98 -22.28
N LEU A 100 -7.78 2.14 -21.22
CA LEU A 100 -7.97 3.14 -20.16
C LEU A 100 -6.81 4.15 -20.09
N GLU A 101 -5.95 4.21 -21.10
CA GLU A 101 -4.73 5.01 -21.11
C GLU A 101 -5.03 6.52 -20.98
N ALA A 102 -6.14 6.96 -21.56
CA ALA A 102 -6.58 8.35 -21.56
C ALA A 102 -7.31 8.76 -20.26
N GLU A 103 -7.56 7.82 -19.35
CA GLU A 103 -8.26 8.11 -18.09
C GLU A 103 -7.40 9.00 -17.17
N ALA A 104 -8.02 9.99 -16.58
CA ALA A 104 -7.38 10.84 -15.57
C ALA A 104 -6.99 10.05 -14.31
N GLU A 105 -6.11 10.60 -13.48
CA GLU A 105 -5.83 10.02 -12.15
C GLU A 105 -7.12 9.99 -11.31
N GLY A 106 -7.39 8.85 -10.70
CA GLY A 106 -8.61 8.59 -9.93
C GLY A 106 -9.75 7.95 -10.74
N GLY A 107 -9.63 7.83 -12.07
CA GLY A 107 -10.61 7.19 -12.96
C GLY A 107 -10.52 5.66 -12.96
N ALA A 108 -11.14 5.04 -13.99
CA ALA A 108 -11.25 3.58 -14.13
C ALA A 108 -9.89 2.90 -14.17
N ARG A 109 -8.88 3.47 -14.86
CA ARG A 109 -7.51 2.96 -14.88
C ARG A 109 -6.93 2.80 -13.47
N CYS A 110 -7.17 3.76 -12.57
CA CYS A 110 -6.69 3.65 -11.18
C CYS A 110 -7.40 2.54 -10.41
N THR A 111 -8.68 2.30 -10.69
CA THR A 111 -9.44 1.18 -10.11
C THR A 111 -8.81 -0.15 -10.49
N GLU A 112 -8.56 -0.38 -11.78
CA GLU A 112 -7.90 -1.60 -12.27
C GLU A 112 -6.49 -1.77 -11.70
N CYS A 113 -5.73 -0.67 -11.55
CA CYS A 113 -4.43 -0.67 -10.90
C CYS A 113 -4.52 -1.12 -9.42
N PHE A 114 -5.55 -0.69 -8.69
CA PHE A 114 -5.75 -1.12 -7.30
C PHE A 114 -6.14 -2.60 -7.24
N VAL A 115 -7.06 -3.04 -8.11
CA VAL A 115 -7.47 -4.46 -8.20
C VAL A 115 -6.24 -5.33 -8.48
N LEU A 116 -5.45 -5.03 -9.51
CA LEU A 116 -4.26 -5.79 -9.87
C LEU A 116 -3.29 -5.95 -8.69
N ARG A 117 -2.96 -4.84 -8.03
CA ARG A 117 -1.96 -4.83 -6.96
C ARG A 117 -2.47 -5.52 -5.70
N LEU A 118 -3.72 -5.30 -5.32
CA LEU A 118 -4.31 -5.90 -4.13
C LEU A 118 -4.64 -7.38 -4.33
N SER A 119 -5.04 -7.81 -5.54
CA SER A 119 -5.22 -9.24 -5.87
C SER A 119 -3.93 -10.01 -5.68
N ARG A 120 -2.82 -9.50 -6.23
CA ARG A 120 -1.51 -10.15 -6.06
C ARG A 120 -1.05 -10.15 -4.60
N THR A 121 -1.41 -9.11 -3.84
CA THR A 121 -1.12 -9.06 -2.40
C THR A 121 -1.95 -10.08 -1.62
N ALA A 122 -3.24 -10.20 -1.89
CA ALA A 122 -4.13 -11.18 -1.24
C ALA A 122 -3.70 -12.62 -1.56
N GLU A 123 -3.35 -12.90 -2.82
CA GLU A 123 -2.82 -14.19 -3.24
C GLU A 123 -1.53 -14.54 -2.49
N ALA A 124 -0.55 -13.62 -2.48
CA ALA A 124 0.70 -13.81 -1.76
C ALA A 124 0.50 -13.95 -0.24
N ALA A 125 -0.47 -13.23 0.32
CA ALA A 125 -0.81 -13.35 1.73
C ALA A 125 -1.37 -14.74 2.07
N ARG A 126 -2.25 -15.28 1.23
CA ARG A 126 -2.75 -16.66 1.37
C ARG A 126 -1.63 -17.68 1.26
N GLU A 127 -0.79 -17.58 0.22
CA GLU A 127 0.32 -18.51 -0.02
C GLU A 127 1.36 -18.50 1.11
N GLY A 128 1.63 -17.30 1.66
CA GLY A 128 2.58 -17.09 2.75
C GLY A 128 2.01 -17.38 4.16
N GLY A 129 0.71 -17.71 4.28
CA GLY A 129 0.07 -17.99 5.57
C GLY A 129 -0.02 -16.76 6.47
N TYR A 130 -0.29 -15.57 5.89
CA TYR A 130 -0.58 -14.35 6.64
C TYR A 130 -2.02 -14.35 7.12
N ASP A 131 -2.24 -13.76 8.31
CA ASP A 131 -3.58 -13.59 8.87
C ASP A 131 -4.31 -12.45 8.19
N TYR A 132 -3.55 -11.37 7.88
CA TYR A 132 -4.07 -10.14 7.29
C TYR A 132 -3.26 -9.70 6.08
N PHE A 133 -3.93 -8.96 5.18
CA PHE A 133 -3.27 -8.12 4.20
C PHE A 133 -3.82 -6.70 4.21
N ALA A 134 -3.01 -5.73 3.79
CA ALA A 134 -3.36 -4.31 3.77
C ALA A 134 -2.57 -3.56 2.70
N THR A 135 -2.80 -2.25 2.60
CA THR A 135 -2.03 -1.38 1.71
C THR A 135 -1.72 -0.02 2.31
N THR A 136 -0.57 0.53 1.96
CA THR A 136 -0.21 1.92 2.29
C THR A 136 -0.89 2.95 1.39
N LEU A 137 -1.62 2.55 0.35
CA LEU A 137 -2.23 3.46 -0.62
C LEU A 137 -3.17 4.49 0.04
N THR A 138 -3.85 4.10 1.11
CA THR A 138 -4.83 4.96 1.79
C THR A 138 -4.20 6.13 2.57
N VAL A 139 -2.86 6.23 2.66
CA VAL A 139 -2.18 7.40 3.24
C VAL A 139 -2.22 8.60 2.31
N SER A 140 -2.32 8.37 1.00
CA SER A 140 -2.36 9.45 0.02
C SER A 140 -3.73 10.16 0.01
N PRO A 141 -3.76 11.51 0.04
CA PRO A 141 -5.00 12.26 -0.11
C PRO A 141 -5.64 12.12 -1.49
N HIS A 142 -4.86 11.75 -2.51
CA HIS A 142 -5.30 11.57 -3.89
C HIS A 142 -5.90 10.17 -4.17
N LYS A 143 -5.94 9.29 -3.16
CA LYS A 143 -6.46 7.92 -3.33
C LYS A 143 -7.81 7.76 -2.64
N ASN A 144 -8.75 7.10 -3.33
CA ASN A 144 -10.09 6.84 -2.83
C ASN A 144 -10.05 5.69 -1.82
N ALA A 145 -9.96 6.01 -0.52
CA ALA A 145 -9.91 5.01 0.54
C ALA A 145 -11.17 4.12 0.60
N PRO A 146 -12.40 4.63 0.45
CA PRO A 146 -13.59 3.77 0.35
C PRO A 146 -13.50 2.72 -0.76
N LEU A 147 -13.07 3.10 -1.95
CA LEU A 147 -12.91 2.18 -3.08
C LEU A 147 -11.83 1.11 -2.79
N ILE A 148 -10.68 1.53 -2.26
CA ILE A 148 -9.58 0.61 -1.91
C ILE A 148 -10.03 -0.40 -0.86
N ASN A 149 -10.78 0.03 0.17
CA ASN A 149 -11.30 -0.87 1.18
C ASN A 149 -12.35 -1.83 0.61
N ALA A 150 -13.26 -1.37 -0.26
CA ALA A 150 -14.23 -2.25 -0.91
C ALA A 150 -13.56 -3.33 -1.77
N ILE A 151 -12.48 -2.98 -2.50
CA ILE A 151 -11.67 -3.95 -3.25
C ILE A 151 -11.00 -4.94 -2.27
N GLY A 152 -10.38 -4.44 -1.21
CA GLY A 152 -9.70 -5.28 -0.21
C GLY A 152 -10.64 -6.26 0.47
N GLU A 153 -11.84 -5.83 0.87
CA GLU A 153 -12.88 -6.68 1.47
C GLU A 153 -13.34 -7.78 0.51
N LYS A 154 -13.57 -7.43 -0.75
CA LYS A 154 -13.95 -8.44 -1.76
C LYS A 154 -12.84 -9.48 -1.98
N LEU A 155 -11.59 -9.05 -2.07
CA LEU A 155 -10.45 -9.95 -2.21
C LEU A 155 -10.21 -10.82 -0.97
N ALA A 156 -10.53 -10.31 0.22
CA ALA A 156 -10.47 -11.09 1.46
C ALA A 156 -11.45 -12.27 1.41
N GLU A 157 -12.68 -12.05 0.93
CA GLU A 157 -13.65 -13.11 0.71
C GLU A 157 -13.17 -14.14 -0.32
N ASP A 158 -12.60 -13.67 -1.45
CA ASP A 158 -12.18 -14.52 -2.55
C ASP A 158 -10.95 -15.38 -2.22
N HIS A 159 -10.03 -14.86 -1.39
CA HIS A 159 -8.78 -15.54 -1.05
C HIS A 159 -8.76 -16.17 0.35
N GLY A 160 -9.72 -15.89 1.21
CA GLY A 160 -9.78 -16.43 2.56
C GLY A 160 -8.69 -15.88 3.51
N VAL A 161 -8.24 -14.63 3.28
CA VAL A 161 -7.30 -13.91 4.13
C VAL A 161 -7.96 -12.60 4.58
N LEU A 162 -7.80 -12.21 5.85
CA LEU A 162 -8.49 -11.03 6.36
C LEU A 162 -7.92 -9.73 5.78
N TRP A 163 -8.82 -8.80 5.44
CA TRP A 163 -8.44 -7.44 5.08
C TRP A 163 -8.35 -6.56 6.33
N LEU A 164 -7.27 -5.78 6.47
CA LEU A 164 -7.17 -4.74 7.47
C LEU A 164 -7.74 -3.43 6.91
N PRO A 165 -8.97 -3.05 7.29
CA PRO A 165 -9.57 -1.80 6.81
C PRO A 165 -8.74 -0.60 7.28
N SER A 166 -8.52 0.39 6.40
CA SER A 166 -7.65 1.52 6.74
C SER A 166 -8.00 2.80 6.00
N ASP A 167 -7.75 3.92 6.65
CA ASP A 167 -7.68 5.25 6.03
C ASP A 167 -6.51 6.02 6.67
N PHE A 168 -5.28 5.60 6.31
CA PHE A 168 -4.06 6.10 6.95
C PHE A 168 -3.81 7.59 6.83
N LYS A 169 -4.49 8.31 5.91
CA LYS A 169 -4.42 9.78 5.88
C LYS A 169 -5.11 10.46 7.06
N LYS A 170 -6.05 9.76 7.72
CA LYS A 170 -6.71 10.24 8.94
C LYS A 170 -5.74 10.33 10.12
N ARG A 171 -6.13 11.08 11.17
CA ARG A 171 -5.29 11.34 12.35
C ARG A 171 -3.89 11.85 11.97
N ASP A 172 -3.86 12.79 11.02
CA ASP A 172 -2.63 13.41 10.51
C ASP A 172 -1.62 12.45 9.86
N GLY A 173 -2.03 11.22 9.50
CA GLY A 173 -1.10 10.24 8.98
C GLY A 173 -0.38 10.66 7.69
N TYR A 174 -1.04 11.42 6.80
CA TYR A 174 -0.37 12.01 5.66
C TYR A 174 0.69 13.05 6.08
N ARG A 175 0.37 13.93 7.03
CA ARG A 175 1.33 14.89 7.59
C ARG A 175 2.50 14.15 8.23
N ARG A 176 2.21 13.12 9.04
CA ARG A 176 3.25 12.31 9.68
C ARG A 176 4.17 11.64 8.66
N SER A 177 3.65 11.20 7.52
CA SER A 177 4.47 10.64 6.43
C SER A 177 5.43 11.68 5.80
N ILE A 178 5.05 12.96 5.82
CA ILE A 178 5.92 14.06 5.39
C ILE A 178 7.04 14.29 6.41
N GLU A 179 6.69 14.38 7.70
CA GLU A 179 7.63 14.56 8.80
C GLU A 179 8.68 13.44 8.81
N LEU A 180 8.23 12.17 8.77
CA LEU A 180 9.13 11.02 8.71
C LEU A 180 9.99 10.98 7.44
N SER A 181 9.45 11.48 6.32
CA SER A 181 10.26 11.58 5.09
C SER A 181 11.40 12.59 5.24
N HIS A 182 11.19 13.69 5.96
CA HIS A 182 12.26 14.64 6.28
C HIS A 182 13.25 14.04 7.29
N GLU A 183 12.74 13.37 8.32
CA GLU A 183 13.55 12.75 9.38
C GLU A 183 14.53 11.71 8.82
N TYR A 184 14.05 10.85 7.90
CA TYR A 184 14.85 9.79 7.29
C TYR A 184 15.41 10.14 5.91
N GLY A 185 15.29 11.40 5.46
CA GLY A 185 15.82 11.86 4.17
C GLY A 185 15.22 11.16 2.95
N LEU A 186 13.96 10.70 3.02
CA LEU A 186 13.34 9.90 1.97
C LEU A 186 13.01 10.71 0.72
N TYR A 187 13.23 10.11 -0.44
CA TYR A 187 12.75 10.65 -1.71
C TYR A 187 11.22 10.65 -1.78
N ARG A 188 10.62 11.82 -1.93
CA ARG A 188 9.19 11.97 -2.13
C ARG A 188 8.89 12.30 -3.59
N GLN A 189 8.23 11.37 -4.26
CA GLN A 189 7.74 11.59 -5.63
C GLN A 189 6.51 12.50 -5.63
N SER A 190 6.35 13.30 -6.68
CA SER A 190 5.20 14.20 -6.90
C SER A 190 4.11 13.59 -7.78
N TRP A 191 4.27 12.35 -8.27
CA TRP A 191 3.39 11.67 -9.22
C TRP A 191 3.21 10.19 -8.89
N CYS A 192 2.13 9.59 -9.44
CA CYS A 192 1.75 8.21 -9.12
C CYS A 192 2.80 7.19 -9.57
N GLY A 193 3.48 7.41 -10.68
CA GLY A 193 4.49 6.53 -11.25
C GLY A 193 3.99 5.63 -12.37
N CYS A 194 2.72 5.70 -12.77
CA CYS A 194 2.19 4.81 -13.79
C CYS A 194 2.70 5.07 -15.24
N GLY A 195 3.55 6.08 -15.43
CA GLY A 195 4.13 6.41 -16.73
C GLY A 195 3.12 6.87 -17.80
N LEU A 196 1.84 6.77 -17.48
CA LEU A 196 0.78 7.30 -18.33
C LEU A 196 0.57 8.74 -17.92
N PRO A 197 0.62 9.67 -18.86
CA PRO A 197 0.69 11.08 -18.55
C PRO A 197 -0.55 11.57 -17.83
N GLU A 198 -0.34 12.45 -16.86
CA GLU A 198 -1.43 13.21 -16.25
C GLU A 198 -1.94 14.25 -17.23
N ASN A 199 -1.12 14.61 -18.22
CA ASN A 199 -1.43 15.48 -19.33
C ASN A 199 -0.45 15.17 -20.48
N PHE A 200 -0.93 14.60 -21.53
CA PHE A 200 -0.34 14.70 -22.84
C PHE A 200 -1.13 15.65 -23.69
#